data_126cfdb9a40e17dad734a692ab2fe966
#
_entry.id   126cfdb9a40e17dad734a692ab2fe966
#
_cell.length_a   1.000
_cell.length_b   1.000
_cell.length_c   1.000
_cell.angle_alpha   90.00
_cell.angle_beta   90.00
_cell.angle_gamma   90.00
#
_symmetry.space_group_name_H-M   'P 1'
#
loop_
_entity.id
_entity.type
_entity.pdbx_description
1 polymer ?
#
loop_
_entity_poly.entity_id
_entity_poly.type
_entity_poly.pdbx_seq_one_letter_code
_entity_poly.pdbx_strand_id
1 'polypeptide(L)'
;MLNLYKLIEILVSLQSLVITSMLPVYIPLPFIYKSSNNIELPITWQIPTIILLTLIFHKKVVLRAFSIYIILGVFIFPVFHQGGSIGYLLTPNFGYLLGLYPLIKIIDNLNNRNKINIGKFLKNGFLAIGAMHLSLIHI
;
A
#
# COMPACT_ATOMS: atom_id res chain seq x y z
N MET A 1 1.41 -21.17 17.73
CA MET A 1 1.81 -20.00 18.52
C MET A 1 2.41 -18.95 17.60
N LEU A 2 1.91 -17.71 17.63
CA LEU A 2 2.59 -16.62 16.98
C LEU A 2 3.85 -16.31 17.78
N ASN A 3 5.00 -16.44 17.16
CA ASN A 3 6.27 -16.09 17.79
C ASN A 3 6.26 -14.57 18.06
N LEU A 4 6.71 -14.12 19.23
CA LEU A 4 6.71 -12.69 19.62
C LEU A 4 7.28 -11.79 18.52
N TYR A 5 8.35 -12.22 17.86
CA TYR A 5 8.95 -11.50 16.72
C TYR A 5 7.96 -11.28 15.56
N LYS A 6 7.17 -12.29 15.19
CA LYS A 6 6.16 -12.15 14.11
C LYS A 6 5.04 -11.20 14.50
N LEU A 7 4.69 -11.14 15.78
CA LEU A 7 3.69 -10.21 16.27
C LEU A 7 4.21 -8.77 16.15
N ILE A 8 5.46 -8.53 16.53
CA ILE A 8 6.11 -7.22 16.38
C ILE A 8 6.18 -6.82 14.90
N GLU A 9 6.57 -7.71 14.00
CA GLU A 9 6.61 -7.46 12.56
C GLU A 9 5.22 -7.06 12.01
N ILE A 10 4.15 -7.74 12.45
CA ILE A 10 2.77 -7.40 12.07
C ILE A 10 2.38 -6.03 12.59
N LEU A 11 2.69 -5.70 13.86
CA LEU A 11 2.37 -4.41 14.45
C LEU A 11 3.10 -3.26 13.76
N VAL A 12 4.40 -3.42 13.49
CA VAL A 12 5.19 -2.42 12.75
C VAL A 12 4.64 -2.22 11.34
N SER A 13 4.29 -3.31 10.65
CA SER A 13 3.70 -3.24 9.31
C SER A 13 2.34 -2.55 9.33
N LEU A 14 1.49 -2.86 10.30
CA LEU A 14 0.17 -2.24 10.47
C LEU A 14 0.30 -0.75 10.74
N GLN A 15 1.15 -0.37 11.67
CA GLN A 15 1.38 1.04 12.02
C GLN A 15 1.92 1.84 10.83
N SER A 16 2.86 1.27 10.07
CA SER A 16 3.38 1.90 8.86
C SER A 16 2.28 2.11 7.81
N LEU A 17 1.38 1.14 7.61
CA LEU A 17 0.26 1.26 6.68
C LEU A 17 -0.72 2.35 7.09
N VAL A 18 -1.06 2.46 8.37
CA VAL A 18 -1.95 3.51 8.88
C VAL A 18 -1.33 4.89 8.68
N ILE A 19 -0.07 5.08 9.04
CA ILE A 19 0.61 6.37 8.88
C ILE A 19 0.67 6.77 7.41
N THR A 20 1.07 5.87 6.52
CA THR A 20 1.28 6.18 5.11
C THR A 20 -0.03 6.32 4.31
N SER A 21 -1.13 5.75 4.80
CA SER A 21 -2.46 6.00 4.22
C SER A 21 -2.95 7.43 4.43
N MET A 22 -2.47 8.08 5.48
CA MET A 22 -2.82 9.47 5.81
C MET A 22 -1.89 10.51 5.14
N LEU A 23 -0.81 10.05 4.50
CA LEU A 23 0.16 10.93 3.83
C LEU A 23 -0.17 11.02 2.34
N PRO A 24 -0.76 12.13 1.85
CA PRO A 24 -0.99 12.35 0.43
C PRO A 24 0.32 12.63 -0.30
N VAL A 25 0.32 12.35 -1.61
CA VAL A 25 1.45 12.67 -2.48
C VAL A 25 1.20 14.01 -3.14
N TYR A 26 2.16 14.94 -3.00
CA TYR A 26 2.12 16.25 -3.65
C TYR A 26 3.18 16.33 -4.76
N ILE A 27 2.79 16.86 -5.93
CA ILE A 27 3.75 17.22 -6.99
C ILE A 27 3.92 18.74 -7.00
N PRO A 28 5.13 19.24 -6.71
CA PRO A 28 5.43 20.66 -6.93
C PRO A 28 5.53 20.93 -8.43
N LEU A 29 4.74 21.88 -8.94
CA LEU A 29 4.85 22.35 -10.33
C LEU A 29 5.78 23.55 -10.41
N PRO A 30 7.03 23.41 -10.86
CA PRO A 30 8.01 24.49 -10.86
C PRO A 30 7.74 25.58 -11.91
N PHE A 31 6.77 25.40 -12.81
CA PHE A 31 6.57 26.29 -13.97
C PHE A 31 5.33 27.19 -13.91
N ILE A 32 4.50 27.13 -12.89
CA ILE A 32 3.34 28.00 -12.77
C ILE A 32 3.63 29.12 -11.78
N TYR A 33 4.08 30.24 -12.34
CA TYR A 33 4.50 31.48 -11.67
C TYR A 33 3.31 32.25 -11.10
N LYS A 34 2.42 31.71 -10.31
CA LYS A 34 1.44 32.57 -9.57
C LYS A 34 0.52 31.77 -8.61
N SER A 35 0.98 30.87 -7.92
CA SER A 35 0.30 30.33 -6.72
C SER A 35 1.06 29.09 -6.30
N SER A 36 1.30 28.93 -5.02
CA SER A 36 1.88 27.73 -4.40
C SER A 36 0.91 26.54 -4.52
N ASN A 37 0.54 26.19 -5.74
CA ASN A 37 -0.38 25.10 -6.01
C ASN A 37 0.40 23.82 -6.17
N ASN A 38 0.69 23.19 -5.03
CA ASN A 38 1.02 21.77 -5.01
C ASN A 38 -0.25 21.03 -5.47
N ILE A 39 -0.14 20.25 -6.54
CA ILE A 39 -1.25 19.35 -6.93
C ILE A 39 -1.20 18.14 -6.00
N GLU A 40 -2.25 18.00 -5.21
CA GLU A 40 -2.48 16.79 -4.44
C GLU A 40 -2.92 15.67 -5.39
N LEU A 41 -2.14 14.61 -5.44
CA LEU A 41 -2.53 13.42 -6.20
C LEU A 41 -3.52 12.57 -5.39
N PRO A 42 -4.49 11.91 -6.03
CA PRO A 42 -5.41 10.99 -5.36
C PRO A 42 -4.73 9.64 -4.99
N ILE A 43 -3.46 9.69 -4.65
CA ILE A 43 -2.64 8.56 -4.22
C ILE A 43 -1.89 8.91 -2.94
N THR A 44 -1.70 7.91 -2.10
CA THR A 44 -0.98 8.01 -0.83
C THR A 44 0.37 7.31 -0.89
N TRP A 45 1.22 7.55 0.08
CA TRP A 45 2.50 6.85 0.24
C TRP A 45 2.34 5.36 0.58
N GLN A 46 1.14 4.83 0.53
CA GLN A 46 0.84 3.45 0.89
C GLN A 46 1.45 2.42 -0.07
N ILE A 47 1.47 2.71 -1.39
CA ILE A 47 2.07 1.80 -2.39
C ILE A 47 3.56 1.59 -2.15
N PRO A 48 4.42 2.62 -2.12
CA PRO A 48 5.84 2.41 -1.87
C PRO A 48 6.10 1.76 -0.51
N THR A 49 5.29 2.06 0.50
CA THR A 49 5.41 1.41 1.81
C THR A 49 5.10 -0.08 1.77
N ILE A 50 4.04 -0.51 1.09
CA ILE A 50 3.73 -1.93 0.92
C ILE A 50 4.84 -2.66 0.17
N ILE A 51 5.39 -2.05 -0.88
CA ILE A 51 6.52 -2.61 -1.62
C ILE A 51 7.72 -2.83 -0.67
N LEU A 52 8.05 -1.81 0.10
CA LEU A 52 9.16 -1.86 1.05
C LEU A 52 8.92 -2.90 2.16
N LEU A 53 7.73 -2.93 2.75
CA LEU A 53 7.37 -3.91 3.77
C LEU A 53 7.45 -5.35 3.24
N THR A 54 7.02 -5.57 1.98
CA THR A 54 7.09 -6.90 1.34
C THR A 54 8.51 -7.35 1.08
N LEU A 55 9.47 -6.42 0.93
CA LEU A 55 10.90 -6.74 0.81
C LEU A 55 11.53 -7.08 2.16
N ILE A 56 11.17 -6.33 3.20
CA ILE A 56 11.74 -6.48 4.55
C ILE A 56 11.14 -7.71 5.25
N PHE A 57 9.81 -7.78 5.27
CA PHE A 57 9.09 -8.83 5.98
C PHE A 57 8.57 -9.92 5.03
N HIS A 58 8.30 -11.10 5.59
CA HIS A 58 7.73 -12.19 4.81
C HIS A 58 6.29 -11.83 4.36
N LYS A 59 5.91 -12.21 3.11
CA LYS A 59 4.57 -11.92 2.57
C LYS A 59 3.41 -12.29 3.51
N LYS A 60 3.54 -13.39 4.26
CA LYS A 60 2.50 -13.82 5.22
C LYS A 60 2.29 -12.80 6.34
N VAL A 61 3.34 -12.10 6.76
CA VAL A 61 3.28 -11.04 7.77
C VAL A 61 2.58 -9.81 7.19
N VAL A 62 3.03 -9.36 6.02
CA VAL A 62 2.47 -8.18 5.35
C VAL A 62 1.00 -8.38 5.00
N LEU A 63 0.63 -9.57 4.48
CA LEU A 63 -0.77 -9.90 4.18
C LEU A 63 -1.64 -9.91 5.44
N ARG A 64 -1.15 -10.42 6.57
CA ARG A 64 -1.88 -10.37 7.84
C ARG A 64 -2.05 -8.95 8.34
N ALA A 65 -0.98 -8.15 8.33
CA ALA A 65 -1.04 -6.74 8.71
C ALA A 65 -2.02 -5.98 7.83
N PHE A 66 -1.99 -6.20 6.52
CA PHE A 66 -2.90 -5.59 5.57
C PHE A 66 -4.36 -6.02 5.78
N SER A 67 -4.61 -7.31 6.04
CA SER A 67 -5.97 -7.78 6.37
C SER A 67 -6.51 -7.14 7.66
N ILE A 68 -5.66 -7.02 8.70
CA ILE A 68 -6.01 -6.35 9.95
C ILE A 68 -6.30 -4.86 9.68
N TYR A 69 -5.47 -4.20 8.85
CA TYR A 69 -5.66 -2.81 8.46
C TYR A 69 -7.03 -2.58 7.80
N ILE A 70 -7.44 -3.46 6.86
CA ILE A 70 -8.77 -3.37 6.23
C ILE A 70 -9.88 -3.55 7.25
N ILE A 71 -9.80 -4.56 8.12
CA ILE A 71 -10.82 -4.82 9.14
C ILE A 71 -10.94 -3.63 10.10
N LEU A 72 -9.82 -3.08 10.56
CA LEU A 72 -9.81 -1.90 11.42
C LEU A 72 -10.46 -0.70 10.74
N GLY A 73 -10.12 -0.44 9.46
CA GLY A 73 -10.61 0.72 8.71
C GLY A 73 -12.09 0.64 8.36
N VAL A 74 -12.61 -0.57 8.14
CA VAL A 74 -14.04 -0.77 7.81
C VAL A 74 -14.91 -0.76 9.06
N PHE A 75 -14.48 -1.37 10.17
CA PHE A 75 -15.36 -1.64 11.31
C PHE A 75 -15.06 -0.83 12.56
N ILE A 76 -13.85 -0.34 12.78
CA ILE A 76 -13.44 0.18 14.09
C ILE A 76 -13.00 1.64 14.01
N PHE A 77 -12.04 1.98 13.15
CA PHE A 77 -11.45 3.30 13.09
C PHE A 77 -11.37 3.82 11.64
N PRO A 78 -11.57 5.12 11.40
CA PRO A 78 -11.43 5.73 10.07
C PRO A 78 -9.94 5.90 9.71
N VAL A 79 -9.22 4.78 9.48
CA VAL A 79 -7.78 4.78 9.18
C VAL A 79 -7.45 4.84 7.70
N PHE A 80 -8.44 4.92 6.81
CA PHE A 80 -8.23 5.08 5.38
C PHE A 80 -8.09 6.54 5.00
N HIS A 81 -7.44 6.81 3.88
CA HIS A 81 -7.45 8.14 3.28
C HIS A 81 -8.89 8.56 2.98
N GLN A 82 -9.29 9.73 3.45
CA GLN A 82 -10.67 10.28 3.37
C GLN A 82 -11.71 9.55 4.23
N GLY A 83 -11.32 8.81 5.25
CA GLY A 83 -12.24 8.24 6.22
C GLY A 83 -12.17 6.74 6.39
N GLY A 84 -13.25 6.14 6.78
CA GLY A 84 -13.43 4.71 7.03
C GLY A 84 -14.91 4.44 7.26
N SER A 85 -15.27 3.27 7.62
CA SER A 85 -16.59 2.74 7.89
C SER A 85 -17.11 1.80 6.79
N ILE A 86 -18.22 1.16 7.04
CA ILE A 86 -18.87 0.24 6.09
C ILE A 86 -19.20 0.95 4.76
N GLY A 87 -19.53 2.25 4.80
CA GLY A 87 -19.78 3.06 3.58
C GLY A 87 -18.57 3.17 2.66
N TYR A 88 -17.36 3.04 3.18
CA TYR A 88 -16.14 3.06 2.37
C TYR A 88 -16.05 1.91 1.36
N LEU A 89 -16.71 0.77 1.65
CA LEU A 89 -16.79 -0.38 0.74
C LEU A 89 -17.42 -0.04 -0.62
N LEU A 90 -18.29 0.98 -0.66
CA LEU A 90 -19.00 1.43 -1.86
C LEU A 90 -18.23 2.52 -2.62
N THR A 91 -17.07 2.95 -2.13
CA THR A 91 -16.26 3.96 -2.79
C THR A 91 -15.29 3.34 -3.79
N PRO A 92 -14.93 4.03 -4.90
CA PRO A 92 -13.90 3.58 -5.82
C PRO A 92 -12.54 3.35 -5.13
N ASN A 93 -12.27 4.09 -4.05
CA ASN A 93 -11.05 3.98 -3.28
C ASN A 93 -10.88 2.63 -2.60
N PHE A 94 -11.98 1.95 -2.27
CA PHE A 94 -11.92 0.59 -1.72
C PHE A 94 -11.43 -0.42 -2.76
N GLY A 95 -11.84 -0.28 -4.02
CA GLY A 95 -11.32 -1.09 -5.11
C GLY A 95 -9.80 -0.96 -5.23
N TYR A 96 -9.28 0.27 -5.13
CA TYR A 96 -7.85 0.54 -5.09
C TYR A 96 -7.13 -0.17 -3.93
N LEU A 97 -7.74 -0.14 -2.74
CA LEU A 97 -7.24 -0.89 -1.58
C LEU A 97 -7.17 -2.39 -1.85
N LEU A 98 -8.21 -2.97 -2.43
CA LEU A 98 -8.22 -4.40 -2.78
C LEU A 98 -7.12 -4.76 -3.78
N GLY A 99 -6.76 -3.84 -4.69
CA GLY A 99 -5.67 -4.00 -5.64
C GLY A 99 -4.27 -4.14 -4.99
N LEU A 100 -4.11 -3.70 -3.75
CA LEU A 100 -2.86 -3.88 -3.01
C LEU A 100 -2.60 -5.33 -2.60
N TYR A 101 -3.64 -6.16 -2.52
CA TYR A 101 -3.51 -7.57 -2.19
C TYR A 101 -2.75 -8.38 -3.26
N PRO A 102 -3.13 -8.34 -4.56
CA PRO A 102 -2.32 -8.95 -5.60
C PRO A 102 -0.94 -8.33 -5.74
N LEU A 103 -0.78 -7.02 -5.51
CA LEU A 103 0.52 -6.35 -5.52
C LEU A 103 1.50 -6.99 -4.54
N ILE A 104 1.11 -7.24 -3.29
CA ILE A 104 1.94 -7.92 -2.28
C ILE A 104 2.37 -9.31 -2.77
N LYS A 105 1.44 -10.08 -3.35
CA LYS A 105 1.72 -11.43 -3.84
C LYS A 105 2.70 -11.43 -5.02
N ILE A 106 2.53 -10.51 -5.96
CA ILE A 106 3.37 -10.41 -7.16
C ILE A 106 4.77 -9.99 -6.77
N ILE A 107 4.94 -8.98 -5.91
CA ILE A 107 6.26 -8.51 -5.47
C ILE A 107 7.03 -9.62 -4.76
N ASP A 108 6.40 -10.37 -3.84
CA ASP A 108 7.08 -11.45 -3.14
C ASP A 108 7.49 -12.59 -4.09
N ASN A 109 6.64 -12.93 -5.07
CA ASN A 109 6.93 -13.99 -6.03
C ASN A 109 8.04 -13.61 -7.02
N LEU A 110 8.10 -12.35 -7.43
CA LEU A 110 9.06 -11.85 -8.41
C LEU A 110 10.42 -11.50 -7.79
N ASN A 111 10.46 -11.19 -6.49
CA ASN A 111 11.69 -10.81 -5.81
C ASN A 111 12.30 -12.01 -5.06
N ASN A 112 13.40 -12.50 -5.63
CA ASN A 112 14.24 -13.47 -4.91
C ASN A 112 15.03 -12.72 -3.82
N ARG A 113 14.72 -12.97 -2.55
CA ARG A 113 15.28 -12.27 -1.37
C ARG A 113 16.79 -12.37 -1.25
N ASN A 114 17.40 -13.39 -1.85
CA ASN A 114 18.83 -13.66 -1.72
C ASN A 114 19.71 -12.83 -2.66
N LYS A 115 19.13 -12.21 -3.70
CA LYS A 115 19.87 -11.35 -4.66
C LYS A 115 18.95 -10.23 -5.15
N ILE A 116 18.92 -9.13 -4.41
CA ILE A 116 18.19 -7.92 -4.83
C ILE A 116 19.04 -7.22 -5.90
N ASN A 117 18.60 -7.32 -7.14
CA ASN A 117 19.12 -6.52 -8.25
C ASN A 117 18.16 -5.35 -8.47
N ILE A 118 18.67 -4.13 -8.35
CA ILE A 118 17.87 -2.90 -8.46
C ILE A 118 17.06 -2.84 -9.76
N GLY A 119 17.66 -3.22 -10.89
CA GLY A 119 16.98 -3.23 -12.18
C GLY A 119 15.81 -4.23 -12.23
N LYS A 120 16.01 -5.44 -11.69
CA LYS A 120 14.93 -6.44 -11.55
C LYS A 120 13.84 -5.95 -10.59
N PHE A 121 14.22 -5.31 -9.49
CA PHE A 121 13.31 -4.76 -8.52
C PHE A 121 12.40 -3.69 -9.12
N LEU A 122 12.96 -2.72 -9.85
CA LEU A 122 12.19 -1.68 -10.53
C LEU A 122 11.23 -2.29 -11.56
N LYS A 123 11.72 -3.20 -12.43
CA LYS A 123 10.87 -3.89 -13.41
C LYS A 123 9.71 -4.64 -12.74
N ASN A 124 9.99 -5.38 -11.68
CA ASN A 124 8.98 -6.16 -10.95
C ASN A 124 7.99 -5.24 -10.21
N GLY A 125 8.45 -4.12 -9.67
CA GLY A 125 7.60 -3.09 -9.07
C GLY A 125 6.63 -2.49 -10.07
N PHE A 126 7.11 -2.10 -11.26
CA PHE A 126 6.23 -1.60 -12.33
C PHE A 126 5.24 -2.64 -12.81
N LEU A 127 5.64 -3.91 -12.96
CA LEU A 127 4.72 -4.99 -13.32
C LEU A 127 3.64 -5.21 -12.24
N ALA A 128 4.01 -5.16 -10.98
CA ALA A 128 3.07 -5.34 -9.87
C ALA A 128 2.07 -4.18 -9.77
N ILE A 129 2.53 -2.93 -9.98
CA ILE A 129 1.67 -1.75 -10.03
C ILE A 129 0.74 -1.82 -11.26
N GLY A 130 1.26 -2.21 -12.42
CA GLY A 130 0.45 -2.42 -13.61
C GLY A 130 -0.63 -3.48 -13.41
N ALA A 131 -0.30 -4.62 -12.82
CA ALA A 131 -1.26 -5.68 -12.49
C ALA A 131 -2.31 -5.21 -11.48
N MET A 132 -1.92 -4.38 -10.50
CA MET A 132 -2.85 -3.76 -9.57
C MET A 132 -3.88 -2.89 -10.31
N HIS A 133 -3.43 -2.01 -11.20
CA HIS A 133 -4.32 -1.14 -11.98
C HIS A 133 -5.22 -1.93 -12.94
N LEU A 134 -4.71 -2.99 -13.56
CA LEU A 134 -5.54 -3.87 -14.40
C LEU A 134 -6.62 -4.59 -13.59
N SER A 135 -6.33 -5.00 -12.35
CA SER A 135 -7.34 -5.60 -11.48
C SER A 135 -8.45 -4.63 -11.09
N LEU A 136 -8.16 -3.33 -11.06
CA LEU A 136 -9.14 -2.28 -10.76
C LEU A 136 -10.13 -2.02 -11.91
N ILE A 137 -9.72 -2.26 -13.17
CA ILE A 137 -10.58 -2.09 -14.35
C ILE A 137 -11.70 -3.12 -14.36
N HIS A 138 -11.53 -4.26 -13.69
CA HIS A 138 -12.50 -5.34 -13.62
C HIS A 138 -13.45 -5.29 -12.40
N ILE A 139 -13.30 -4.32 -11.52
CA ILE A 139 -14.18 -4.09 -10.37
C ILE A 139 -15.06 -2.87 -10.63
#